data_a22fa7ca8e329b6063abf3a9749b3945
#
_entry.id   a22fa7ca8e329b6063abf3a9749b3945
#
_cell.length_a   1.000
_cell.length_b   1.000
_cell.length_c   1.000
_cell.angle_alpha   90.00
_cell.angle_beta   90.00
_cell.angle_gamma   90.00
#
_symmetry.space_group_name_H-M   'P 1'
#
loop_
_entity.id
_entity.type
_entity.pdbx_description
1 polymer ?
#
loop_
_entity_poly.entity_id
_entity_poly.type
_entity_poly.pdbx_seq_one_letter_code
_entity_poly.pdbx_strand_id
1 'polypeptide(L)'
;LKLAGIDEKTLVRGGLVLLKNNKPTGVLIDSPMSMIDQVLPEKSISEKVKALKKAEEICFSYGLTTVDDAGLDTEIIRIIDSLHKENELKIKIYAMVSVSRKNIEKFKRSGKIKTSKLNVRSFKVYGDGALGSRGAALKNPYCDDPHNYGFLRTDIEDLKYYAKEIANMGFQMNTHAIGDSTVSVLLKQYNTVLNNIKDPRWRIEHSQVVDLKEFDLYNNKLSLIH
;
A
#
# COMPACT_ATOMS: atom_id res chain seq x y z
N LEU A 1 9.25 22.08 -3.45
CA LEU A 1 10.02 21.38 -4.47
C LEU A 1 11.53 21.63 -4.31
N LYS A 2 11.98 22.90 -4.26
CA LYS A 2 13.41 23.26 -4.16
C LYS A 2 14.11 22.59 -2.99
N LEU A 3 13.50 22.55 -1.79
CA LEU A 3 14.08 21.88 -0.61
C LEU A 3 14.22 20.36 -0.80
N ALA A 4 13.32 19.76 -1.57
CA ALA A 4 13.35 18.35 -1.90
C ALA A 4 14.22 18.00 -3.12
N GLY A 5 14.93 18.98 -3.71
CA GLY A 5 15.75 18.79 -4.88
C GLY A 5 14.96 18.44 -6.15
N ILE A 6 13.67 18.81 -6.20
CA ILE A 6 12.80 18.52 -7.34
C ILE A 6 12.87 19.67 -8.34
N ASP A 7 13.29 19.36 -9.55
CA ASP A 7 13.43 20.25 -10.70
C ASP A 7 12.84 19.63 -12.00
N GLU A 8 13.08 20.28 -13.13
CA GLU A 8 12.60 19.83 -14.44
C GLU A 8 13.28 18.57 -14.98
N LYS A 9 14.40 18.15 -14.38
CA LYS A 9 15.15 16.94 -14.75
C LYS A 9 14.88 15.77 -13.82
N THR A 10 14.06 16.00 -12.78
CA THR A 10 13.79 14.98 -11.78
C THR A 10 12.98 13.84 -12.37
N LEU A 11 13.60 12.67 -12.46
CA LEU A 11 12.98 11.41 -12.87
C LEU A 11 12.88 10.48 -11.67
N VAL A 12 11.68 10.07 -11.35
CA VAL A 12 11.41 9.14 -10.24
C VAL A 12 10.60 7.95 -10.78
N ARG A 13 11.13 6.75 -10.56
CA ARG A 13 10.42 5.54 -10.94
C ARG A 13 9.12 5.38 -10.14
N GLY A 14 8.05 4.98 -10.83
CA GLY A 14 6.74 4.80 -10.19
C GLY A 14 6.02 6.12 -9.90
N GLY A 15 6.29 7.17 -10.66
CA GLY A 15 5.58 8.43 -10.52
C GLY A 15 6.07 9.49 -11.51
N LEU A 16 5.46 10.67 -11.44
CA LEU A 16 5.72 11.77 -12.36
C LEU A 16 5.80 13.11 -11.61
N VAL A 17 6.72 13.99 -12.06
CA VAL A 17 6.70 15.43 -11.78
C VAL A 17 6.08 16.12 -12.97
N LEU A 18 4.89 16.74 -12.79
CA LEU A 18 4.22 17.40 -13.91
C LEU A 18 4.91 18.72 -14.25
N LEU A 19 5.24 18.86 -15.53
CA LEU A 19 5.87 20.04 -16.08
C LEU A 19 4.89 20.85 -16.93
N LYS A 20 5.04 22.19 -16.90
CA LYS A 20 4.41 23.12 -17.84
C LYS A 20 5.49 24.09 -18.31
N ASN A 21 5.65 24.25 -19.62
CA ASN A 21 6.71 25.06 -20.21
C ASN A 21 8.11 24.70 -19.64
N ASN A 22 8.38 23.41 -19.53
CA ASN A 22 9.62 22.83 -18.99
C ASN A 22 9.94 23.26 -17.54
N LYS A 23 8.92 23.57 -16.72
CA LYS A 23 9.07 23.91 -15.30
C LYS A 23 8.10 23.06 -14.46
N PRO A 24 8.52 22.59 -13.27
CA PRO A 24 7.63 21.86 -12.36
C PRO A 24 6.43 22.71 -11.98
N THR A 25 5.24 22.12 -12.12
CA THR A 25 3.95 22.77 -11.78
C THR A 25 3.66 22.80 -10.29
N GLY A 26 4.35 21.96 -9.52
CA GLY A 26 4.03 21.67 -8.13
C GLY A 26 3.16 20.39 -7.95
N VAL A 27 2.62 19.85 -9.03
CA VAL A 27 1.86 18.59 -8.99
C VAL A 27 2.83 17.43 -9.12
N LEU A 28 2.81 16.55 -8.12
CA LEU A 28 3.56 15.31 -8.04
C LEU A 28 2.58 14.13 -8.06
N ILE A 29 2.87 13.12 -8.86
CA ILE A 29 2.06 11.92 -8.96
C ILE A 29 2.84 10.77 -8.38
N ASP A 30 2.30 10.10 -7.36
CA ASP A 30 2.84 8.90 -6.70
C ASP A 30 4.25 9.07 -6.11
N SER A 31 5.23 8.29 -6.56
CA SER A 31 6.54 8.15 -5.90
C SER A 31 7.31 9.45 -5.65
N PRO A 32 7.28 10.50 -6.50
CA PRO A 32 7.93 11.77 -6.19
C PRO A 32 7.43 12.47 -4.92
N MET A 33 6.22 12.16 -4.44
CA MET A 33 5.70 12.71 -3.18
C MET A 33 6.59 12.32 -1.99
N SER A 34 7.21 11.13 -2.02
CA SER A 34 8.11 10.69 -0.96
C SER A 34 9.36 11.57 -0.81
N MET A 35 9.77 12.27 -1.87
CA MET A 35 10.88 13.24 -1.79
C MET A 35 10.50 14.46 -0.94
N ILE A 36 9.22 14.85 -0.97
CA ILE A 36 8.70 15.91 -0.09
C ILE A 36 8.66 15.41 1.36
N ASP A 37 8.20 14.19 1.59
CA ASP A 37 8.11 13.62 2.94
C ASP A 37 9.47 13.61 3.65
N GLN A 38 10.58 13.40 2.91
CA GLN A 38 11.94 13.38 3.45
C GLN A 38 12.44 14.76 3.95
N VAL A 39 11.85 15.85 3.50
CA VAL A 39 12.23 17.21 3.90
C VAL A 39 11.23 17.88 4.83
N LEU A 40 10.10 17.22 5.08
CA LEU A 40 9.14 17.68 6.07
C LEU A 40 9.66 17.37 7.49
N PRO A 41 9.39 18.25 8.46
CA PRO A 41 9.70 17.96 9.86
C PRO A 41 8.99 16.68 10.33
N GLU A 42 9.72 15.82 11.02
CA GLU A 42 9.10 14.65 11.63
C GLU A 42 8.14 15.09 12.76
N LYS A 43 6.96 14.48 12.76
CA LYS A 43 5.99 14.68 13.84
C LYS A 43 6.48 14.01 15.12
N SER A 44 6.37 14.71 16.22
CA SER A 44 6.64 14.18 17.55
C SER A 44 5.67 13.03 17.91
N ILE A 45 6.06 12.19 18.87
CA ILE A 45 5.19 11.12 19.38
C ILE A 45 3.88 11.72 19.92
N SER A 46 3.94 12.86 20.61
CA SER A 46 2.76 13.55 21.15
C SER A 46 1.78 13.97 20.04
N GLU A 47 2.27 14.49 18.92
CA GLU A 47 1.44 14.84 17.77
C GLU A 47 0.82 13.60 17.11
N LYS A 48 1.59 12.50 16.99
CA LYS A 48 1.09 11.22 16.49
C LYS A 48 -0.03 10.65 17.37
N VAL A 49 0.16 10.68 18.68
CA VAL A 49 -0.85 10.26 19.68
C VAL A 49 -2.11 11.12 19.57
N LYS A 50 -1.97 12.45 19.51
CA LYS A 50 -3.11 13.37 19.35
C LYS A 50 -3.88 13.10 18.07
N ALA A 51 -3.18 12.83 16.97
CA ALA A 51 -3.80 12.50 15.67
C ALA A 51 -4.58 11.18 15.74
N LEU A 52 -4.03 10.13 16.36
CA LEU A 52 -4.70 8.84 16.54
C LEU A 52 -5.98 8.96 17.36
N LYS A 53 -5.93 9.70 18.49
CA LYS A 53 -7.12 9.95 19.32
C LYS A 53 -8.19 10.75 18.56
N LYS A 54 -7.76 11.74 17.79
CA LYS A 54 -8.71 12.52 16.97
C LYS A 54 -9.35 11.69 15.85
N ALA A 55 -8.58 10.80 15.22
CA ALA A 55 -9.11 9.86 14.24
C ALA A 55 -10.14 8.90 14.87
N GLU A 56 -9.87 8.39 16.08
CA GLU A 56 -10.83 7.56 16.83
C GLU A 56 -12.15 8.31 17.09
N GLU A 57 -12.09 9.55 17.58
CA GLU A 57 -13.29 10.38 17.81
C GLU A 57 -14.13 10.52 16.53
N ILE A 58 -13.47 10.77 15.38
CA ILE A 58 -14.14 10.88 14.10
C ILE A 58 -14.77 9.53 13.71
N CYS A 59 -14.04 8.43 13.81
CA CYS A 59 -14.57 7.10 13.51
C CYS A 59 -15.81 6.79 14.37
N PHE A 60 -15.75 7.03 15.66
CA PHE A 60 -16.86 6.79 16.57
C PHE A 60 -18.07 7.67 16.28
N SER A 61 -17.87 8.92 15.84
CA SER A 61 -18.97 9.80 15.45
C SER A 61 -19.80 9.26 14.27
N TYR A 62 -19.18 8.38 13.45
CA TYR A 62 -19.87 7.66 12.37
C TYR A 62 -20.25 6.21 12.73
N GLY A 63 -20.10 5.80 14.00
CA GLY A 63 -20.41 4.45 14.46
C GLY A 63 -19.37 3.38 14.05
N LEU A 64 -18.21 3.78 13.55
CA LEU A 64 -17.15 2.85 13.16
C LEU A 64 -16.37 2.42 14.41
N THR A 65 -16.40 1.14 14.73
CA THR A 65 -15.72 0.55 15.89
C THR A 65 -14.47 -0.27 15.52
N THR A 66 -14.30 -0.53 14.24
CA THR A 66 -13.14 -1.24 13.69
C THR A 66 -12.76 -0.59 12.36
N VAL A 67 -11.46 -0.41 12.14
CA VAL A 67 -10.91 0.11 10.89
C VAL A 67 -9.76 -0.74 10.40
N ASP A 68 -9.62 -0.82 9.08
CA ASP A 68 -8.45 -1.35 8.40
C ASP A 68 -7.55 -0.17 8.01
N ASP A 69 -6.31 -0.15 8.48
CA ASP A 69 -5.34 0.88 8.14
C ASP A 69 -4.30 0.32 7.15
N ALA A 70 -4.33 0.87 5.94
CA ALA A 70 -3.63 0.32 4.79
C ALA A 70 -2.25 0.98 4.59
N GLY A 71 -1.30 0.65 5.45
CA GLY A 71 0.08 1.06 5.29
C GLY A 71 0.64 1.85 6.47
N LEU A 72 0.75 1.21 7.61
CA LEU A 72 1.35 1.80 8.82
C LEU A 72 2.82 1.48 8.96
N ASP A 73 3.57 2.47 9.43
CA ASP A 73 4.93 2.26 9.89
C ASP A 73 4.98 1.54 11.23
N THR A 74 6.07 0.83 11.48
CA THR A 74 6.23 0.06 12.71
C THR A 74 6.26 0.91 13.97
N GLU A 75 6.61 2.18 13.88
CA GLU A 75 6.53 3.13 15.01
C GLU A 75 5.08 3.41 15.38
N ILE A 76 4.24 3.73 14.41
CA ILE A 76 2.81 3.97 14.64
C ILE A 76 2.13 2.73 15.22
N ILE A 77 2.46 1.53 14.69
CA ILE A 77 1.95 0.26 15.24
C ILE A 77 2.31 0.10 16.73
N ARG A 78 3.55 0.48 17.13
CA ARG A 78 3.95 0.44 18.56
C ARG A 78 3.20 1.45 19.40
N ILE A 79 2.98 2.66 18.89
CA ILE A 79 2.20 3.70 19.58
C ILE A 79 0.76 3.20 19.79
N ILE A 80 0.12 2.63 18.77
CA ILE A 80 -1.23 2.05 18.86
C ILE A 80 -1.27 0.95 19.92
N ASP A 81 -0.31 0.02 19.92
CA ASP A 81 -0.26 -1.07 20.90
C ASP A 81 -0.10 -0.54 22.35
N SER A 82 0.73 0.48 22.55
CA SER A 82 0.88 1.15 23.85
C SER A 82 -0.42 1.79 24.32
N LEU A 83 -1.04 2.60 23.45
CA LEU A 83 -2.32 3.26 23.77
C LEU A 83 -3.46 2.25 24.05
N HIS A 84 -3.47 1.11 23.36
CA HIS A 84 -4.42 0.03 23.65
C HIS A 84 -4.18 -0.61 25.02
N LYS A 85 -2.92 -0.83 25.40
CA LYS A 85 -2.55 -1.37 26.72
C LYS A 85 -2.90 -0.41 27.87
N GLU A 86 -2.72 0.88 27.64
CA GLU A 86 -3.05 1.95 28.58
C GLU A 86 -4.55 2.29 28.59
N ASN A 87 -5.34 1.64 27.72
CA ASN A 87 -6.77 1.89 27.51
C ASN A 87 -7.09 3.33 27.06
N GLU A 88 -6.11 4.00 26.44
CA GLU A 88 -6.23 5.35 25.91
C GLU A 88 -6.73 5.40 24.45
N LEU A 89 -6.70 4.27 23.74
CA LEU A 89 -7.31 4.05 22.43
C LEU A 89 -8.23 2.83 22.50
N LYS A 90 -9.44 2.94 21.96
CA LYS A 90 -10.49 1.90 22.09
C LYS A 90 -10.87 1.26 20.77
N ILE A 91 -10.72 1.98 19.67
CA ILE A 91 -11.05 1.50 18.32
C ILE A 91 -10.21 0.26 17.98
N LYS A 92 -10.85 -0.75 17.37
CA LYS A 92 -10.13 -1.93 16.88
C LYS A 92 -9.45 -1.60 15.55
N ILE A 93 -8.20 -2.01 15.41
CA ILE A 93 -7.41 -1.72 14.21
C ILE A 93 -6.85 -3.01 13.61
N TYR A 94 -7.18 -3.25 12.34
CA TYR A 94 -6.44 -4.16 11.49
C TYR A 94 -5.36 -3.35 10.77
N ALA A 95 -4.12 -3.49 11.21
CA ALA A 95 -2.99 -2.72 10.72
C ALA A 95 -2.23 -3.50 9.66
N MET A 96 -2.15 -2.95 8.47
CA MET A 96 -1.30 -3.46 7.40
C MET A 96 0.07 -2.76 7.48
N VAL A 97 1.13 -3.53 7.56
CA VAL A 97 2.49 -2.97 7.63
C VAL A 97 2.89 -2.41 6.25
N SER A 98 3.39 -1.19 6.20
CA SER A 98 4.02 -0.67 4.98
C SER A 98 5.18 -1.58 4.56
N VAL A 99 5.14 -2.08 3.31
CA VAL A 99 6.16 -3.02 2.84
C VAL A 99 7.51 -2.34 2.72
N SER A 100 8.54 -2.98 3.23
CA SER A 100 9.95 -2.69 2.99
C SER A 100 10.79 -3.90 3.39
N ARG A 101 11.99 -4.03 2.85
CA ARG A 101 12.91 -5.10 3.26
C ARG A 101 13.18 -5.07 4.77
N LYS A 102 13.33 -3.88 5.34
CA LYS A 102 13.50 -3.66 6.80
C LYS A 102 12.31 -4.19 7.60
N ASN A 103 11.08 -3.88 7.17
CA ASN A 103 9.87 -4.32 7.86
C ASN A 103 9.66 -5.84 7.72
N ILE A 104 9.97 -6.43 6.56
CA ILE A 104 9.94 -7.88 6.37
C ILE A 104 10.89 -8.56 7.35
N GLU A 105 12.14 -8.14 7.42
CA GLU A 105 13.12 -8.74 8.34
C GLU A 105 12.72 -8.56 9.82
N LYS A 106 12.10 -7.44 10.17
CA LYS A 106 11.57 -7.21 11.52
C LYS A 106 10.48 -8.21 11.85
N PHE A 107 9.47 -8.35 10.98
CA PHE A 107 8.33 -9.24 11.23
C PHE A 107 8.63 -10.71 11.01
N LYS A 108 9.69 -11.07 10.28
CA LYS A 108 10.26 -12.42 10.32
C LYS A 108 10.65 -12.86 11.72
N ARG A 109 11.20 -11.92 12.52
CA ARG A 109 11.68 -12.21 13.88
C ARG A 109 10.56 -12.10 14.91
N SER A 110 9.70 -11.09 14.80
CA SER A 110 8.67 -10.80 15.82
C SER A 110 7.34 -11.52 15.59
N GLY A 111 7.08 -11.99 14.37
CA GLY A 111 5.81 -12.61 14.01
C GLY A 111 4.64 -11.63 13.96
N LYS A 112 3.43 -12.19 13.84
CA LYS A 112 2.16 -11.45 13.82
C LYS A 112 1.82 -10.92 15.22
N ILE A 113 1.10 -9.79 15.26
CA ILE A 113 0.53 -9.26 16.50
C ILE A 113 -0.97 -9.49 16.47
N LYS A 114 -1.51 -10.07 17.55
CA LYS A 114 -2.95 -10.25 17.73
C LYS A 114 -3.31 -10.00 19.19
N THR A 115 -4.06 -8.94 19.41
CA THR A 115 -4.70 -8.62 20.68
C THR A 115 -6.21 -8.52 20.50
N SER A 116 -6.94 -8.13 21.53
CA SER A 116 -8.39 -7.87 21.44
C SER A 116 -8.73 -6.67 20.56
N LYS A 117 -7.78 -5.72 20.39
CA LYS A 117 -8.00 -4.46 19.65
C LYS A 117 -7.05 -4.27 18.46
N LEU A 118 -5.89 -4.92 18.42
CA LEU A 118 -4.89 -4.78 17.36
C LEU A 118 -4.63 -6.11 16.64
N ASN A 119 -4.69 -6.08 15.31
CA ASN A 119 -4.37 -7.22 14.48
C ASN A 119 -3.37 -6.80 13.38
N VAL A 120 -2.14 -7.28 13.47
CA VAL A 120 -1.08 -7.03 12.47
C VAL A 120 -0.70 -8.37 11.86
N ARG A 121 -1.22 -8.64 10.66
CA ARG A 121 -1.02 -9.92 9.96
C ARG A 121 -0.83 -9.78 8.45
N SER A 122 -0.69 -8.55 7.97
CA SER A 122 -0.56 -8.28 6.55
C SER A 122 0.45 -7.18 6.25
N PHE A 123 0.93 -7.18 5.01
CA PHE A 123 1.72 -6.11 4.43
C PHE A 123 0.92 -5.40 3.34
N LYS A 124 0.96 -4.07 3.33
CA LYS A 124 0.44 -3.23 2.25
C LYS A 124 1.52 -3.00 1.22
N VAL A 125 1.19 -3.27 -0.03
CA VAL A 125 2.04 -3.06 -1.20
C VAL A 125 1.30 -2.19 -2.21
N TYR A 126 2.02 -1.40 -2.98
CA TYR A 126 1.47 -0.60 -4.06
C TYR A 126 2.01 -1.11 -5.40
N GLY A 127 1.15 -1.76 -6.18
CA GLY A 127 1.52 -2.29 -7.49
C GLY A 127 1.64 -1.18 -8.54
N ASP A 128 0.64 -0.30 -8.61
CA ASP A 128 0.58 0.84 -9.53
C ASP A 128 -0.05 2.08 -8.88
N GLY A 129 -0.40 3.08 -9.68
CA GLY A 129 -1.10 4.29 -9.25
C GLY A 129 -2.60 4.24 -9.54
N ALA A 130 -3.25 5.42 -9.56
CA ALA A 130 -4.69 5.58 -9.75
C ALA A 130 -5.05 5.91 -11.21
N LEU A 131 -6.28 5.56 -11.64
CA LEU A 131 -6.78 5.89 -12.99
C LEU A 131 -6.84 7.40 -13.21
N GLY A 132 -7.39 8.15 -12.27
CA GLY A 132 -7.58 9.60 -12.41
C GLY A 132 -6.29 10.40 -12.60
N SER A 133 -5.16 9.92 -12.08
CA SER A 133 -3.83 10.49 -12.30
C SER A 133 -3.07 9.86 -13.48
N ARG A 134 -3.69 8.92 -14.19
CA ARG A 134 -3.09 8.10 -15.25
C ARG A 134 -1.85 7.30 -14.78
N GLY A 135 -1.81 6.97 -13.48
CA GLY A 135 -0.77 6.14 -12.88
C GLY A 135 -1.07 4.65 -12.84
N ALA A 136 -2.34 4.24 -13.02
CA ALA A 136 -2.70 2.83 -13.10
C ALA A 136 -2.09 2.19 -14.36
N ALA A 137 -1.40 1.05 -14.21
CA ALA A 137 -0.72 0.40 -15.33
C ALA A 137 -1.70 -0.45 -16.15
N LEU A 138 -1.94 -0.03 -17.38
CA LEU A 138 -2.90 -0.63 -18.30
C LEU A 138 -2.21 -1.45 -19.40
N LYS A 139 -2.91 -2.48 -19.92
CA LYS A 139 -2.49 -3.24 -21.10
C LYS A 139 -2.64 -2.43 -22.39
N ASN A 140 -3.62 -1.53 -22.43
CA ASN A 140 -3.85 -0.59 -23.52
C ASN A 140 -3.62 0.84 -23.02
N PRO A 141 -3.27 1.79 -23.91
CA PRO A 141 -3.07 3.18 -23.49
C PRO A 141 -4.37 3.82 -23.01
N TYR A 142 -4.25 4.89 -22.25
CA TYR A 142 -5.39 5.71 -21.87
C TYR A 142 -6.06 6.33 -23.09
N CYS A 143 -7.40 6.33 -23.13
CA CYS A 143 -8.16 6.84 -24.27
C CYS A 143 -7.92 8.34 -24.52
N ASP A 144 -7.66 9.09 -23.45
CA ASP A 144 -7.39 10.53 -23.47
C ASP A 144 -5.90 10.88 -23.47
N ASP A 145 -5.01 9.85 -23.50
CA ASP A 145 -3.55 10.00 -23.56
C ASP A 145 -2.93 8.76 -24.25
N PRO A 146 -2.95 8.69 -25.60
CA PRO A 146 -2.63 7.48 -26.37
C PRO A 146 -1.19 6.97 -26.26
N HIS A 147 -0.30 7.72 -25.61
CA HIS A 147 1.09 7.32 -25.38
C HIS A 147 1.36 6.92 -23.92
N ASN A 148 0.34 6.96 -23.08
CA ASN A 148 0.46 6.68 -21.66
C ASN A 148 -0.24 5.36 -21.32
N TYR A 149 0.52 4.45 -20.72
CA TYR A 149 0.06 3.15 -20.21
C TYR A 149 0.05 3.09 -18.69
N GLY A 150 0.31 4.21 -18.02
CA GLY A 150 0.57 4.22 -16.59
C GLY A 150 1.95 3.62 -16.24
N PHE A 151 2.13 3.23 -14.98
CA PHE A 151 3.40 2.69 -14.51
C PHE A 151 3.24 1.81 -13.27
N LEU A 152 4.18 0.88 -13.09
CA LEU A 152 4.32 0.15 -11.84
C LEU A 152 5.02 1.02 -10.79
N ARG A 153 4.47 1.10 -9.58
CA ARG A 153 5.12 1.73 -8.41
C ARG A 153 6.15 0.82 -7.77
N THR A 154 5.86 -0.46 -7.71
CA THR A 154 6.79 -1.50 -7.26
C THR A 154 7.20 -2.35 -8.44
N ASP A 155 8.50 -2.59 -8.57
CA ASP A 155 9.05 -3.44 -9.62
C ASP A 155 8.55 -4.86 -9.57
N ILE A 156 8.49 -5.51 -10.73
CA ILE A 156 8.08 -6.92 -10.83
C ILE A 156 8.99 -7.81 -9.97
N GLU A 157 10.29 -7.56 -9.94
CA GLU A 157 11.22 -8.35 -9.14
C GLU A 157 11.05 -8.09 -7.63
N ASP A 158 10.79 -6.85 -7.21
CA ASP A 158 10.44 -6.55 -5.83
C ASP A 158 9.07 -7.13 -5.45
N LEU A 159 8.08 -7.09 -6.34
CA LEU A 159 6.79 -7.75 -6.12
C LEU A 159 6.96 -9.27 -5.89
N LYS A 160 7.78 -9.92 -6.71
CA LYS A 160 8.12 -11.35 -6.55
C LYS A 160 8.81 -11.63 -5.21
N TYR A 161 9.81 -10.81 -4.87
CA TYR A 161 10.52 -10.92 -3.61
C TYR A 161 9.56 -10.77 -2.42
N TYR A 162 8.75 -9.72 -2.40
CA TYR A 162 7.78 -9.48 -1.32
C TYR A 162 6.76 -10.61 -1.23
N ALA A 163 6.20 -11.05 -2.34
CA ALA A 163 5.24 -12.15 -2.35
C ALA A 163 5.84 -13.42 -1.73
N LYS A 164 7.05 -13.81 -2.14
CA LYS A 164 7.74 -14.99 -1.60
C LYS A 164 7.99 -14.87 -0.09
N GLU A 165 8.56 -13.75 0.36
CA GLU A 165 8.91 -13.56 1.76
C GLU A 165 7.68 -13.48 2.66
N ILE A 166 6.64 -12.76 2.23
CA ILE A 166 5.38 -12.62 2.97
C ILE A 166 4.65 -13.96 3.06
N ALA A 167 4.64 -14.75 1.98
CA ALA A 167 4.09 -16.11 1.97
C ALA A 167 4.81 -17.03 2.97
N ASN A 168 6.15 -17.02 2.95
CA ASN A 168 6.98 -17.83 3.85
C ASN A 168 6.74 -17.50 5.33
N MET A 169 6.42 -16.23 5.65
CA MET A 169 6.06 -15.81 7.01
C MET A 169 4.61 -16.13 7.38
N GLY A 170 3.79 -16.59 6.43
CA GLY A 170 2.36 -16.83 6.60
C GLY A 170 1.56 -15.55 6.82
N PHE A 171 2.08 -14.38 6.43
CA PHE A 171 1.36 -13.12 6.42
C PHE A 171 0.49 -12.99 5.17
N GLN A 172 -0.50 -12.09 5.21
CA GLN A 172 -1.24 -11.67 4.03
C GLN A 172 -0.44 -10.59 3.28
N MET A 173 -0.54 -10.59 1.96
CA MET A 173 -0.11 -9.49 1.11
C MET A 173 -1.36 -8.83 0.52
N ASN A 174 -1.55 -7.55 0.84
CA ASN A 174 -2.67 -6.75 0.38
C ASN A 174 -2.11 -5.70 -0.58
N THR A 175 -2.30 -5.91 -1.87
CA THR A 175 -1.65 -5.10 -2.90
C THR A 175 -2.67 -4.21 -3.61
N HIS A 176 -2.42 -2.90 -3.57
CA HIS A 176 -3.11 -1.95 -4.44
C HIS A 176 -2.77 -2.27 -5.90
N ALA A 177 -3.78 -2.55 -6.69
CA ALA A 177 -3.67 -2.72 -8.13
C ALA A 177 -4.97 -2.29 -8.80
N ILE A 178 -4.88 -1.27 -9.62
CA ILE A 178 -6.02 -0.66 -10.33
C ILE A 178 -6.03 -1.05 -11.79
N GLY A 179 -4.88 -0.98 -12.47
CA GLY A 179 -4.77 -1.30 -13.88
C GLY A 179 -4.71 -2.80 -14.16
N ASP A 180 -5.31 -3.22 -15.27
CA ASP A 180 -5.39 -4.61 -15.69
C ASP A 180 -4.02 -5.26 -15.95
N SER A 181 -3.01 -4.47 -16.31
CA SER A 181 -1.63 -4.96 -16.43
C SER A 181 -1.07 -5.38 -15.08
N THR A 182 -1.23 -4.53 -14.04
CA THR A 182 -0.76 -4.82 -12.68
C THR A 182 -1.53 -5.98 -12.06
N VAL A 183 -2.86 -5.98 -12.21
CA VAL A 183 -3.72 -7.08 -11.73
C VAL A 183 -3.27 -8.40 -12.33
N SER A 184 -3.01 -8.45 -13.65
CA SER A 184 -2.51 -9.64 -14.35
C SER A 184 -1.20 -10.15 -13.77
N VAL A 185 -0.24 -9.26 -13.52
CA VAL A 185 1.06 -9.61 -12.92
C VAL A 185 0.86 -10.22 -11.54
N LEU A 186 0.04 -9.59 -10.70
CA LEU A 186 -0.21 -10.06 -9.33
C LEU A 186 -0.93 -11.41 -9.30
N LEU A 187 -1.96 -11.59 -10.11
CA LEU A 187 -2.70 -12.86 -10.17
C LEU A 187 -1.77 -14.03 -10.49
N LYS A 188 -0.89 -13.87 -11.49
CA LYS A 188 0.08 -14.89 -11.86
C LYS A 188 1.08 -15.18 -10.73
N GLN A 189 1.59 -14.13 -10.07
CA GLN A 189 2.50 -14.27 -8.95
C GLN A 189 1.84 -14.96 -7.75
N TYR A 190 0.63 -14.52 -7.38
CA TYR A 190 -0.11 -15.07 -6.25
C TYR A 190 -0.43 -16.54 -6.47
N ASN A 191 -0.88 -16.92 -7.66
CA ASN A 191 -1.11 -18.32 -8.01
C ASN A 191 0.16 -19.17 -7.88
N THR A 192 1.33 -18.61 -8.20
CA THR A 192 2.60 -19.32 -8.07
C THR A 192 3.00 -19.50 -6.61
N VAL A 193 3.02 -18.42 -5.81
CA VAL A 193 3.57 -18.48 -4.44
C VAL A 193 2.59 -19.10 -3.43
N LEU A 194 1.28 -19.06 -3.72
CA LEU A 194 0.23 -19.57 -2.83
C LEU A 194 -0.20 -20.99 -3.16
N ASN A 195 0.45 -21.66 -4.12
CA ASN A 195 -0.02 -22.95 -4.64
C ASN A 195 -0.25 -24.02 -3.55
N ASN A 196 0.59 -24.03 -2.52
CA ASN A 196 0.53 -24.98 -1.42
C ASN A 196 0.04 -24.36 -0.10
N ILE A 197 -0.47 -23.12 -0.11
CA ILE A 197 -0.95 -22.43 1.08
C ILE A 197 -2.47 -22.56 1.16
N LYS A 198 -2.96 -23.16 2.26
CA LYS A 198 -4.37 -23.25 2.53
C LYS A 198 -4.88 -21.95 3.15
N ASP A 199 -5.94 -21.36 2.59
CA ASP A 199 -6.60 -20.14 3.08
C ASP A 199 -5.64 -18.96 3.31
N PRO A 200 -4.91 -18.50 2.31
CA PRO A 200 -3.93 -17.42 2.45
C PRO A 200 -4.57 -16.05 2.72
N ARG A 201 -5.79 -15.82 2.27
CA ARG A 201 -6.56 -14.58 2.38
C ARG A 201 -5.82 -13.35 1.86
N TRP A 202 -5.03 -13.51 0.82
CA TRP A 202 -4.39 -12.40 0.16
C TRP A 202 -5.39 -11.57 -0.62
N ARG A 203 -5.13 -10.26 -0.76
CA ARG A 203 -6.05 -9.35 -1.40
C ARG A 203 -5.38 -8.58 -2.53
N ILE A 204 -6.15 -8.34 -3.58
CA ILE A 204 -5.88 -7.28 -4.55
C ILE A 204 -6.88 -6.17 -4.24
N GLU A 205 -6.36 -5.06 -3.75
CA GLU A 205 -7.18 -3.89 -3.41
C GLU A 205 -7.57 -3.18 -4.71
N HIS A 206 -8.83 -2.80 -4.80
CA HIS A 206 -9.48 -2.12 -5.91
C HIS A 206 -9.83 -3.02 -7.09
N SER A 207 -8.87 -3.67 -7.78
CA SER A 207 -9.12 -4.44 -9.02
C SER A 207 -10.07 -3.72 -9.97
N GLN A 208 -9.82 -2.41 -10.21
CA GLN A 208 -10.79 -1.52 -10.83
C GLN A 208 -10.93 -1.77 -12.33
N VAL A 209 -9.83 -2.12 -12.99
CA VAL A 209 -9.79 -2.58 -14.38
C VAL A 209 -9.24 -3.99 -14.39
N VAL A 210 -10.00 -4.94 -14.93
CA VAL A 210 -9.66 -6.36 -14.94
C VAL A 210 -9.89 -6.93 -16.34
N ASP A 211 -8.93 -7.71 -16.83
CA ASP A 211 -9.11 -8.50 -18.04
C ASP A 211 -10.03 -9.70 -17.74
N LEU A 212 -11.17 -9.76 -18.41
CA LEU A 212 -12.16 -10.85 -18.24
C LEU A 212 -11.57 -12.24 -18.48
N LYS A 213 -10.55 -12.36 -19.33
CA LYS A 213 -9.85 -13.61 -19.60
C LYS A 213 -9.08 -14.16 -18.40
N GLU A 214 -8.87 -13.34 -17.38
CA GLU A 214 -8.09 -13.70 -16.20
C GLU A 214 -8.97 -13.98 -14.97
N PHE A 215 -10.30 -13.93 -15.09
CA PHE A 215 -11.21 -14.21 -13.97
C PHE A 215 -10.99 -15.57 -13.31
N ASP A 216 -10.65 -16.59 -14.09
CA ASP A 216 -10.39 -17.93 -13.55
C ASP A 216 -9.18 -17.95 -12.58
N LEU A 217 -8.25 -17.00 -12.71
CA LEU A 217 -7.11 -16.90 -11.81
C LEU A 217 -7.49 -16.44 -10.40
N TYR A 218 -8.67 -15.81 -10.23
CA TYR A 218 -9.19 -15.41 -8.91
C TYR A 218 -9.75 -16.60 -8.12
N ASN A 219 -10.26 -17.63 -8.79
CA ASN A 219 -11.12 -18.65 -8.20
C ASN A 219 -10.45 -19.54 -7.13
N ASN A 220 -9.14 -19.61 -7.03
CA ASN A 220 -8.50 -20.65 -6.25
C ASN A 220 -7.68 -20.16 -5.03
N LYS A 221 -7.35 -18.88 -4.92
CA LYS A 221 -6.33 -18.44 -3.95
C LYS A 221 -6.56 -17.06 -3.34
N LEU A 222 -7.43 -16.25 -3.90
CA LEU A 222 -7.72 -14.91 -3.40
C LEU A 222 -9.03 -14.92 -2.63
N SER A 223 -9.02 -14.34 -1.45
CA SER A 223 -10.23 -14.34 -0.64
C SER A 223 -11.07 -13.08 -0.78
N LEU A 224 -10.52 -11.98 -1.31
CA LEU A 224 -11.26 -10.72 -1.41
C LEU A 224 -10.68 -9.78 -2.47
N ILE A 225 -11.60 -9.15 -3.20
CA ILE A 225 -11.43 -7.92 -3.95
C ILE A 225 -12.14 -6.84 -3.13
N HIS A 226 -11.48 -5.76 -2.84
CA HIS A 226 -12.06 -4.57 -2.19
C HIS A 226 -11.90 -3.35 -3.04
#